data_4abd1e59e3ccd15145041c8d8970517b
#
_entry.id   4abd1e59e3ccd15145041c8d8970517b
#
_cell.length_a   1.000
_cell.length_b   1.000
_cell.length_c   1.000
_cell.angle_alpha   90.00
_cell.angle_beta   90.00
_cell.angle_gamma   90.00
#
_symmetry.space_group_name_H-M   'P 1'
#
loop_
_entity.id
_entity.type
_entity.pdbx_description
1 polymer ?
#
loop_
_entity_poly.entity_id
_entity_poly.type
_entity_poly.pdbx_seq_one_letter_code
_entity_poly.pdbx_strand_id
1 'polypeptide(L)'
;MKIVVCIKQVPDTTEIKINPATGTMIRDGVPSIMNPDDKGGLEMALRLKDQYGAHVTVITMGLPQADAILREAFAMGADRAILLTDRKLAGADTLATSNALAGALRCLDYDLIITGRQAIDGDTAQVGPQMAEHLDLPQVSYVTNVEWKENNIIVKKENEDGYQMLEVSTPCVLTVLASANKARYMRVAGIMTAFDREVEIWNADKINVDEAKLGLNGSPTRVKKSFTKGQKAAGEQY
;
A
#
# COMPACT_ATOMS: atom_id res chain seq x y z
N MET A 1 -7.52 3.21 19.59
CA MET A 1 -7.36 2.46 18.33
C MET A 1 -6.13 2.96 17.58
N LYS A 2 -5.26 2.05 17.16
CA LYS A 2 -4.05 2.33 16.35
C LYS A 2 -4.22 1.69 14.98
N ILE A 3 -4.12 2.48 13.92
CA ILE A 3 -4.26 1.99 12.54
C ILE A 3 -2.95 2.21 11.81
N VAL A 4 -2.45 1.18 11.13
CA VAL A 4 -1.32 1.30 10.20
C VAL A 4 -1.84 1.17 8.78
N VAL A 5 -1.51 2.15 7.93
CA VAL A 5 -1.88 2.15 6.51
C VAL A 5 -0.63 1.98 5.67
N CYS A 6 -0.57 0.91 4.88
CA CYS A 6 0.48 0.71 3.90
C CYS A 6 0.11 1.44 2.61
N ILE A 7 0.98 2.32 2.13
CA ILE A 7 0.78 3.10 0.91
C ILE A 7 1.96 2.91 -0.04
N LYS A 8 1.72 3.01 -1.34
CA LYS A 8 2.76 2.86 -2.36
C LYS A 8 2.79 4.06 -3.29
N GLN A 9 4.00 4.51 -3.63
CA GLN A 9 4.21 5.45 -4.72
C GLN A 9 4.21 4.69 -6.05
N VAL A 10 3.37 5.14 -6.99
CA VAL A 10 3.22 4.56 -8.32
C VAL A 10 3.34 5.64 -9.39
N PRO A 11 3.74 5.30 -10.64
CA PRO A 11 3.69 6.25 -11.75
C PRO A 11 2.24 6.71 -12.04
N ASP A 12 2.05 8.00 -12.31
CA ASP A 12 0.75 8.58 -12.71
C ASP A 12 0.54 8.41 -14.22
N THR A 13 0.55 7.17 -14.68
CA THR A 13 0.27 6.86 -16.09
C THR A 13 -0.06 5.40 -16.27
N THR A 14 -0.96 5.13 -17.19
CA THR A 14 -1.21 3.79 -17.72
C THR A 14 -0.26 3.44 -18.88
N GLU A 15 0.47 4.43 -19.40
CA GLU A 15 1.46 4.24 -20.47
C GLU A 15 2.84 4.02 -19.88
N ILE A 16 3.24 2.76 -19.81
CA ILE A 16 4.59 2.37 -19.38
C ILE A 16 5.55 2.50 -20.56
N LYS A 17 6.54 3.38 -20.45
CA LYS A 17 7.68 3.42 -21.39
C LYS A 17 8.76 2.47 -20.90
N ILE A 18 9.16 1.55 -21.76
CA ILE A 18 10.22 0.59 -21.46
C ILE A 18 11.50 1.01 -22.19
N ASN A 19 12.62 1.02 -21.48
CA ASN A 19 13.93 1.20 -22.11
C ASN A 19 14.26 -0.03 -22.96
N PRO A 20 14.39 0.10 -24.30
CA PRO A 20 14.58 -1.04 -25.18
C PRO A 20 15.93 -1.74 -24.97
N ALA A 21 16.93 -1.05 -24.41
CA ALA A 21 18.26 -1.60 -24.18
C ALA A 21 18.34 -2.43 -22.88
N THR A 22 17.62 -2.01 -21.83
CA THR A 22 17.71 -2.64 -20.49
C THR A 22 16.47 -3.45 -20.12
N GLY A 23 15.36 -3.27 -20.86
CA GLY A 23 14.07 -3.89 -20.53
C GLY A 23 13.46 -3.37 -19.22
N THR A 24 13.96 -2.27 -18.68
CA THR A 24 13.45 -1.65 -17.45
C THR A 24 12.47 -0.52 -17.76
N MET A 25 11.55 -0.27 -16.83
CA MET A 25 10.63 0.86 -16.92
C MET A 25 11.40 2.18 -16.87
N ILE A 26 11.15 3.08 -17.83
CA ILE A 26 11.65 4.46 -17.79
C ILE A 26 10.75 5.23 -16.83
N ARG A 27 11.32 5.65 -15.70
CA ARG A 27 10.62 6.44 -14.67
C ARG A 27 10.91 7.93 -14.77
N ASP A 28 11.92 8.32 -15.53
CA ASP A 28 12.32 9.70 -15.69
C ASP A 28 11.25 10.50 -16.42
N GLY A 29 10.82 11.63 -15.80
CA GLY A 29 9.82 12.52 -16.35
C GLY A 29 8.37 12.07 -16.20
N VAL A 30 8.09 10.93 -15.53
CA VAL A 30 6.74 10.50 -15.22
C VAL A 30 6.39 10.97 -13.81
N PRO A 31 5.33 11.78 -13.61
CA PRO A 31 4.83 12.12 -12.29
C PRO A 31 4.50 10.85 -11.50
N SER A 32 4.73 10.90 -10.20
CA SER A 32 4.40 9.79 -9.30
C SER A 32 3.34 10.23 -8.31
N ILE A 33 2.40 9.35 -8.02
CA ILE A 33 1.27 9.58 -7.11
C ILE A 33 1.20 8.51 -6.02
N MET A 34 0.42 8.77 -4.98
CA MET A 34 -0.04 7.71 -4.07
C MET A 34 -0.99 6.79 -4.85
N ASN A 35 -0.78 5.48 -4.74
CA ASN A 35 -1.65 4.49 -5.38
C ASN A 35 -3.13 4.73 -5.02
N PRO A 36 -4.06 4.77 -5.99
CA PRO A 36 -5.46 5.13 -5.75
C PRO A 36 -6.18 4.25 -4.73
N ASP A 37 -5.96 2.92 -4.76
CA ASP A 37 -6.55 2.01 -3.77
C ASP A 37 -5.99 2.29 -2.36
N ASP A 38 -4.70 2.60 -2.24
CA ASP A 38 -4.07 2.95 -0.95
C ASP A 38 -4.59 4.29 -0.42
N LYS A 39 -4.84 5.25 -1.31
CA LYS A 39 -5.45 6.54 -0.96
C LYS A 39 -6.88 6.37 -0.45
N GLY A 40 -7.65 5.43 -1.01
CA GLY A 40 -8.96 5.00 -0.51
C GLY A 40 -8.86 4.35 0.88
N GLY A 41 -7.83 3.52 1.08
CA GLY A 41 -7.52 2.91 2.38
C GLY A 41 -7.11 3.94 3.44
N LEU A 42 -6.29 4.92 3.07
CA LEU A 42 -5.93 6.03 3.95
C LEU A 42 -7.17 6.85 4.35
N GLU A 43 -8.04 7.16 3.41
CA GLU A 43 -9.29 7.88 3.72
C GLU A 43 -10.17 7.07 4.70
N MET A 44 -10.25 5.74 4.54
CA MET A 44 -10.96 4.88 5.49
C MET A 44 -10.39 5.00 6.89
N ALA A 45 -9.06 4.94 7.04
CA ALA A 45 -8.38 5.13 8.32
C ALA A 45 -8.64 6.52 8.92
N LEU A 46 -8.62 7.57 8.09
CA LEU A 46 -8.88 8.94 8.54
C LEU A 46 -10.35 9.16 8.96
N ARG A 47 -11.31 8.47 8.35
CA ARG A 47 -12.70 8.48 8.82
C ARG A 47 -12.86 7.80 10.18
N LEU A 48 -12.18 6.66 10.38
CA LEU A 48 -12.13 6.00 11.69
C LEU A 48 -11.47 6.90 12.75
N LYS A 49 -10.43 7.66 12.36
CA LYS A 49 -9.81 8.66 13.22
C LYS A 49 -10.80 9.77 13.59
N ASP A 50 -11.52 10.33 12.62
CA ASP A 50 -12.49 11.40 12.86
C ASP A 50 -13.64 10.94 13.78
N GLN A 51 -14.06 9.67 13.63
CA GLN A 51 -15.20 9.11 14.36
C GLN A 51 -14.84 8.57 15.74
N TYR A 52 -13.69 7.92 15.87
CA TYR A 52 -13.30 7.15 17.06
C TYR A 52 -12.00 7.61 17.71
N GLY A 53 -11.36 8.68 17.21
CA GLY A 53 -10.09 9.18 17.74
C GLY A 53 -8.91 8.26 17.48
N ALA A 54 -8.89 7.51 16.37
CA ALA A 54 -7.81 6.62 16.04
C ALA A 54 -6.49 7.38 15.77
N HIS A 55 -5.36 6.75 16.12
CA HIS A 55 -4.04 7.18 15.70
C HIS A 55 -3.67 6.48 14.39
N VAL A 56 -3.36 7.25 13.35
CA VAL A 56 -3.07 6.76 12.00
C VAL A 56 -1.59 6.88 11.67
N THR A 57 -0.91 5.75 11.55
CA THR A 57 0.47 5.64 11.06
C THR A 57 0.44 5.23 9.60
N VAL A 58 1.18 5.91 8.73
CA VAL A 58 1.38 5.49 7.34
C VAL A 58 2.78 4.93 7.16
N ILE A 59 2.90 3.86 6.37
CA ILE A 59 4.19 3.25 6.02
C ILE A 59 4.26 2.99 4.52
N THR A 60 5.40 3.28 3.93
CA THR A 60 5.71 2.92 2.54
C THR A 60 7.07 2.24 2.45
N MET A 61 7.18 1.19 1.64
CA MET A 61 8.46 0.61 1.23
C MET A 61 8.82 1.14 -0.16
N GLY A 62 9.92 1.89 -0.27
CA GLY A 62 10.25 2.51 -1.54
C GLY A 62 11.59 3.23 -1.56
N LEU A 63 11.84 3.91 -2.68
CA LEU A 63 12.98 4.81 -2.83
C LEU A 63 12.79 6.08 -1.97
N PRO A 64 13.86 6.82 -1.65
CA PRO A 64 13.77 8.06 -0.86
C PRO A 64 12.74 9.08 -1.39
N GLN A 65 12.49 9.12 -2.69
CA GLN A 65 11.48 9.99 -3.30
C GLN A 65 10.04 9.67 -2.89
N ALA A 66 9.77 8.49 -2.33
CA ALA A 66 8.46 8.14 -1.77
C ALA A 66 8.11 8.97 -0.52
N ASP A 67 9.04 9.78 0.02
CA ASP A 67 8.75 10.81 1.02
C ASP A 67 7.58 11.71 0.58
N ALA A 68 7.45 12.00 -0.71
CA ALA A 68 6.39 12.87 -1.25
C ALA A 68 4.97 12.37 -0.90
N ILE A 69 4.68 11.08 -1.02
CA ILE A 69 3.36 10.54 -0.68
C ILE A 69 3.14 10.47 0.85
N LEU A 70 4.19 10.41 1.64
CA LEU A 70 4.10 10.49 3.10
C LEU A 70 3.77 11.92 3.54
N ARG A 71 4.34 12.94 2.86
CA ARG A 71 3.96 14.35 3.07
C ARG A 71 2.51 14.60 2.68
N GLU A 72 2.05 14.01 1.59
CA GLU A 72 0.64 14.04 1.19
C GLU A 72 -0.24 13.43 2.28
N ALA A 73 0.12 12.26 2.82
CA ALA A 73 -0.62 11.60 3.91
C ALA A 73 -0.68 12.46 5.18
N PHE A 74 0.41 13.14 5.56
CA PHE A 74 0.40 14.12 6.64
C PHE A 74 -0.56 15.27 6.37
N ALA A 75 -0.56 15.83 5.17
CA ALA A 75 -1.45 16.90 4.78
C ALA A 75 -2.92 16.49 4.77
N MET A 76 -3.21 15.21 4.53
CA MET A 76 -4.54 14.61 4.65
C MET A 76 -4.95 14.37 6.10
N GLY A 77 -4.01 14.20 7.03
CA GLY A 77 -4.32 14.07 8.46
C GLY A 77 -3.72 12.85 9.17
N ALA A 78 -2.79 12.12 8.57
CA ALA A 78 -2.03 11.06 9.24
C ALA A 78 -1.22 11.61 10.42
N ASP A 79 -0.98 10.78 11.45
CA ASP A 79 -0.29 11.19 12.68
C ASP A 79 1.21 10.89 12.64
N ARG A 80 1.61 9.81 11.97
CA ARG A 80 2.98 9.31 11.90
C ARG A 80 3.26 8.78 10.51
N ALA A 81 4.49 8.92 10.02
CA ALA A 81 4.90 8.43 8.72
C ALA A 81 6.26 7.72 8.78
N ILE A 82 6.35 6.57 8.12
CA ILE A 82 7.53 5.71 8.07
C ILE A 82 7.90 5.43 6.62
N LEU A 83 9.14 5.72 6.26
CA LEU A 83 9.72 5.31 4.99
C LEU A 83 10.67 4.14 5.23
N LEU A 84 10.28 2.95 4.79
CA LEU A 84 11.14 1.78 4.77
C LEU A 84 11.95 1.79 3.47
N THR A 85 13.24 2.09 3.57
CA THR A 85 14.13 2.23 2.42
C THR A 85 15.51 1.65 2.71
N ASP A 86 15.95 0.73 1.85
CA ASP A 86 17.27 0.11 1.89
C ASP A 86 17.59 -0.50 0.53
N ARG A 87 18.87 -0.57 0.16
CA ARG A 87 19.33 -1.29 -1.02
C ARG A 87 19.04 -2.80 -0.95
N LYS A 88 19.04 -3.38 0.26
CA LYS A 88 18.69 -4.79 0.52
C LYS A 88 17.25 -5.13 0.10
N LEU A 89 16.36 -4.12 -0.01
CA LEU A 89 14.95 -4.29 -0.40
C LEU A 89 14.73 -4.20 -1.92
N ALA A 90 15.76 -3.82 -2.67
CA ALA A 90 15.62 -3.58 -4.11
C ALA A 90 15.31 -4.88 -4.88
N GLY A 91 14.45 -4.76 -5.90
CA GLY A 91 14.07 -5.88 -6.77
C GLY A 91 13.14 -6.91 -6.14
N ALA A 92 12.53 -6.58 -4.98
CA ALA A 92 11.57 -7.44 -4.30
C ALA A 92 10.34 -7.72 -5.19
N ASP A 93 9.94 -8.99 -5.27
CA ASP A 93 8.62 -9.37 -5.74
C ASP A 93 7.56 -9.23 -4.62
N THR A 94 6.34 -9.72 -4.83
CA THR A 94 5.27 -9.59 -3.83
C THR A 94 5.59 -10.32 -2.54
N LEU A 95 6.26 -11.48 -2.59
CA LEU A 95 6.61 -12.24 -1.40
C LEU A 95 7.69 -11.53 -0.57
N ALA A 96 8.78 -11.09 -1.20
CA ALA A 96 9.84 -10.36 -0.50
C ALA A 96 9.34 -8.99 0.01
N THR A 97 8.44 -8.31 -0.73
CA THR A 97 7.79 -7.08 -0.30
C THR A 97 6.93 -7.29 0.94
N SER A 98 6.06 -8.31 0.92
CA SER A 98 5.19 -8.62 2.06
C SER A 98 5.97 -9.06 3.30
N ASN A 99 7.08 -9.81 3.13
CA ASN A 99 7.98 -10.15 4.22
C ASN A 99 8.61 -8.90 4.87
N ALA A 100 9.12 -7.97 4.05
CA ALA A 100 9.73 -6.74 4.55
C ALA A 100 8.72 -5.87 5.31
N LEU A 101 7.52 -5.68 4.75
CA LEU A 101 6.44 -4.92 5.38
C LEU A 101 5.96 -5.61 6.66
N ALA A 102 5.75 -6.93 6.66
CA ALA A 102 5.41 -7.67 7.87
C ALA A 102 6.49 -7.56 8.95
N GLY A 103 7.78 -7.58 8.55
CA GLY A 103 8.90 -7.34 9.45
C GLY A 103 8.87 -5.96 10.10
N ALA A 104 8.51 -4.93 9.33
CA ALA A 104 8.32 -3.58 9.87
C ALA A 104 7.09 -3.50 10.79
N LEU A 105 5.98 -4.12 10.39
CA LEU A 105 4.74 -4.15 11.17
C LEU A 105 4.93 -4.84 12.53
N ARG A 106 5.76 -5.89 12.63
CA ARG A 106 6.10 -6.53 13.92
C ARG A 106 6.81 -5.59 14.91
N CYS A 107 7.33 -4.47 14.43
CA CYS A 107 7.97 -3.43 15.27
C CYS A 107 6.99 -2.31 15.67
N LEU A 108 5.70 -2.44 15.34
CA LEU A 108 4.66 -1.46 15.59
C LEU A 108 3.52 -2.07 16.41
N ASP A 109 2.82 -1.22 17.15
CA ASP A 109 1.53 -1.58 17.75
C ASP A 109 0.40 -1.18 16.80
N TYR A 110 -0.55 -2.07 16.61
CA TYR A 110 -1.73 -1.81 15.77
C TYR A 110 -2.93 -2.67 16.20
N ASP A 111 -4.12 -2.10 16.01
CA ASP A 111 -5.40 -2.80 16.09
C ASP A 111 -5.91 -3.15 14.69
N LEU A 112 -5.48 -2.38 13.68
CA LEU A 112 -5.91 -2.55 12.30
C LEU A 112 -4.79 -2.20 11.32
N ILE A 113 -4.59 -3.05 10.32
CA ILE A 113 -3.71 -2.78 9.17
C ILE A 113 -4.61 -2.60 7.95
N ILE A 114 -4.41 -1.50 7.22
CA ILE A 114 -5.14 -1.22 5.98
C ILE A 114 -4.15 -1.10 4.82
N THR A 115 -4.48 -1.72 3.71
CA THR A 115 -3.78 -1.55 2.42
C THR A 115 -4.80 -1.24 1.33
N GLY A 116 -4.38 -0.74 0.20
CA GLY A 116 -5.18 -0.85 -1.02
C GLY A 116 -5.31 -2.31 -1.46
N ARG A 117 -6.31 -2.61 -2.27
CA ARG A 117 -6.49 -3.94 -2.88
C ARG A 117 -5.25 -4.33 -3.68
N GLN A 118 -4.74 -3.41 -4.51
CA GLN A 118 -3.59 -3.63 -5.38
C GLN A 118 -2.93 -2.30 -5.77
N ALA A 119 -1.70 -2.38 -6.28
CA ALA A 119 -1.02 -1.24 -6.89
C ALA A 119 -1.25 -1.24 -8.41
N ILE A 120 -1.56 -0.07 -9.00
CA ILE A 120 -1.90 0.07 -10.42
C ILE A 120 -0.73 -0.24 -11.37
N ASP A 121 0.50 -0.26 -10.86
CA ASP A 121 1.71 -0.58 -11.64
C ASP A 121 2.02 -2.08 -11.70
N GLY A 122 1.52 -2.87 -10.76
CA GLY A 122 1.82 -4.29 -10.65
C GLY A 122 0.60 -5.22 -10.77
N ASP A 123 -0.58 -4.75 -10.43
CA ASP A 123 -1.89 -5.44 -10.54
C ASP A 123 -1.96 -6.85 -9.94
N THR A 124 -1.18 -7.12 -8.88
CA THR A 124 -1.08 -8.48 -8.31
C THR A 124 -2.11 -8.78 -7.24
N ALA A 125 -2.55 -7.79 -6.48
CA ALA A 125 -3.46 -7.91 -5.32
C ALA A 125 -2.99 -8.93 -4.24
N GLN A 126 -1.68 -9.16 -4.13
CA GLN A 126 -1.10 -10.22 -3.29
C GLN A 126 -0.48 -9.71 -1.99
N VAL A 127 0.08 -8.50 -1.96
CA VAL A 127 0.89 -8.01 -0.82
C VAL A 127 0.10 -7.94 0.47
N GLY A 128 -1.14 -7.42 0.44
CA GLY A 128 -2.02 -7.35 1.61
C GLY A 128 -2.30 -8.73 2.24
N PRO A 129 -2.86 -9.69 1.48
CA PRO A 129 -3.10 -11.04 1.96
C PRO A 129 -1.82 -11.77 2.43
N GLN A 130 -0.69 -11.61 1.74
CA GLN A 130 0.58 -12.20 2.14
C GLN A 130 1.10 -11.60 3.46
N MET A 131 0.93 -10.29 3.68
CA MET A 131 1.26 -9.68 4.97
C MET A 131 0.43 -10.26 6.11
N ALA A 132 -0.86 -10.47 5.89
CA ALA A 132 -1.75 -11.08 6.87
C ALA A 132 -1.26 -12.49 7.26
N GLU A 133 -0.91 -13.30 6.27
CA GLU A 133 -0.35 -14.65 6.50
C GLU A 133 0.98 -14.59 7.28
N HIS A 134 1.90 -13.68 6.90
CA HIS A 134 3.17 -13.52 7.62
C HIS A 134 2.99 -13.06 9.08
N LEU A 135 1.91 -12.38 9.39
CA LEU A 135 1.59 -11.85 10.72
C LEU A 135 0.64 -12.77 11.51
N ASP A 136 0.16 -13.86 10.90
CA ASP A 136 -0.86 -14.77 11.47
C ASP A 136 -2.13 -14.01 11.90
N LEU A 137 -2.61 -13.13 11.00
CA LEU A 137 -3.77 -12.28 11.25
C LEU A 137 -4.94 -12.62 10.34
N PRO A 138 -6.19 -12.50 10.83
CA PRO A 138 -7.37 -12.53 9.97
C PRO A 138 -7.28 -11.42 8.91
N GLN A 139 -7.82 -11.69 7.73
CA GLN A 139 -7.85 -10.68 6.67
C GLN A 139 -9.19 -10.66 5.92
N VAL A 140 -9.58 -9.46 5.44
CA VAL A 140 -10.71 -9.28 4.53
C VAL A 140 -10.27 -8.45 3.34
N SER A 141 -10.48 -8.99 2.13
CA SER A 141 -10.20 -8.28 0.88
C SER A 141 -11.46 -7.64 0.30
N TYR A 142 -11.28 -6.65 -0.58
CA TYR A 142 -12.35 -5.92 -1.29
C TYR A 142 -13.28 -5.16 -0.34
N VAL A 143 -12.72 -4.52 0.67
CA VAL A 143 -13.47 -3.80 1.69
C VAL A 143 -13.95 -2.45 1.15
N THR A 144 -15.23 -2.16 1.42
CA THR A 144 -15.86 -0.88 1.05
C THR A 144 -16.35 -0.07 2.25
N ASN A 145 -16.53 -0.69 3.41
CA ASN A 145 -16.90 0.01 4.64
C ASN A 145 -16.41 -0.74 5.88
N VAL A 146 -16.11 0.01 6.94
CA VAL A 146 -15.70 -0.51 8.25
C VAL A 146 -16.43 0.26 9.35
N GLU A 147 -16.94 -0.48 10.32
CA GLU A 147 -17.51 0.04 11.57
C GLU A 147 -16.78 -0.60 12.75
N TRP A 148 -16.29 0.21 13.68
CA TRP A 148 -15.56 -0.25 14.86
C TRP A 148 -16.52 -0.65 15.97
N LYS A 149 -16.32 -1.81 16.62
CA LYS A 149 -17.05 -2.32 17.77
C LYS A 149 -16.11 -2.89 18.81
N GLU A 150 -15.68 -2.08 19.75
CA GLU A 150 -14.78 -2.50 20.85
C GLU A 150 -13.58 -3.33 20.38
N ASN A 151 -13.66 -4.66 20.45
CA ASN A 151 -12.58 -5.58 20.05
C ASN A 151 -12.78 -6.22 18.68
N ASN A 152 -13.87 -5.87 17.98
CA ASN A 152 -14.21 -6.39 16.67
C ASN A 152 -14.47 -5.24 15.70
N ILE A 153 -14.50 -5.55 14.42
CA ILE A 153 -14.96 -4.65 13.36
C ILE A 153 -16.07 -5.32 12.55
N ILE A 154 -17.02 -4.53 12.10
CA ILE A 154 -17.97 -4.95 11.08
C ILE A 154 -17.49 -4.42 9.74
N VAL A 155 -17.26 -5.32 8.80
CA VAL A 155 -16.69 -5.01 7.49
C VAL A 155 -17.70 -5.30 6.40
N LYS A 156 -17.90 -4.35 5.48
CA LYS A 156 -18.60 -4.59 4.23
C LYS A 156 -17.60 -4.98 3.15
N LYS A 157 -17.70 -6.21 2.69
CA LYS A 157 -16.88 -6.76 1.59
C LYS A 157 -17.71 -6.78 0.30
N GLU A 158 -17.17 -6.30 -0.79
CA GLU A 158 -17.78 -6.37 -2.13
C GLU A 158 -17.47 -7.72 -2.80
N ASN A 159 -18.45 -8.29 -3.46
CA ASN A 159 -18.36 -9.49 -4.28
C ASN A 159 -18.97 -9.19 -5.67
N GLU A 160 -18.81 -10.11 -6.62
CA GLU A 160 -19.34 -9.96 -7.99
C GLU A 160 -20.87 -9.75 -8.00
N ASP A 161 -21.61 -10.48 -7.15
CA ASP A 161 -23.08 -10.47 -7.11
C ASP A 161 -23.67 -9.64 -5.96
N GLY A 162 -22.86 -8.79 -5.30
CA GLY A 162 -23.34 -7.98 -4.20
C GLY A 162 -22.29 -7.76 -3.11
N TYR A 163 -22.68 -7.93 -1.83
CA TYR A 163 -21.75 -7.71 -0.70
C TYR A 163 -22.02 -8.67 0.45
N GLN A 164 -21.02 -8.83 1.29
CA GLN A 164 -21.12 -9.55 2.57
C GLN A 164 -20.83 -8.59 3.72
N MET A 165 -21.52 -8.78 4.84
CA MET A 165 -21.20 -8.15 6.11
C MET A 165 -20.50 -9.20 6.98
N LEU A 166 -19.29 -8.89 7.42
CA LEU A 166 -18.45 -9.79 8.19
C LEU A 166 -18.09 -9.14 9.52
N GLU A 167 -18.16 -9.90 10.60
CA GLU A 167 -17.58 -9.53 11.88
C GLU A 167 -16.20 -10.15 11.99
N VAL A 168 -15.18 -9.34 12.30
CA VAL A 168 -13.78 -9.75 12.33
C VAL A 168 -13.15 -9.28 13.63
N SER A 169 -12.43 -10.17 14.30
CA SER A 169 -11.66 -9.83 15.50
C SER A 169 -10.41 -9.01 15.12
N THR A 170 -10.03 -8.08 16.00
CA THR A 170 -8.79 -7.31 15.86
C THR A 170 -7.67 -7.92 16.72
N PRO A 171 -6.38 -7.80 16.32
CA PRO A 171 -5.92 -7.12 15.11
C PRO A 171 -6.20 -7.90 13.82
N CYS A 172 -6.40 -7.19 12.71
CA CYS A 172 -6.64 -7.80 11.40
C CYS A 172 -6.11 -6.92 10.25
N VAL A 173 -6.09 -7.48 9.03
CA VAL A 173 -5.67 -6.81 7.79
C VAL A 173 -6.86 -6.62 6.87
N LEU A 174 -7.02 -5.41 6.33
CA LEU A 174 -8.03 -5.09 5.34
C LEU A 174 -7.40 -4.63 4.03
N THR A 175 -7.90 -5.13 2.91
CA THR A 175 -7.56 -4.54 1.60
C THR A 175 -8.76 -3.79 1.04
N VAL A 176 -8.58 -2.50 0.73
CA VAL A 176 -9.64 -1.54 0.46
C VAL A 176 -9.69 -1.20 -1.03
N LEU A 177 -10.89 -1.04 -1.57
CA LEU A 177 -11.10 -0.59 -2.94
C LEU A 177 -11.02 0.94 -3.04
N ALA A 178 -10.48 1.47 -4.14
CA ALA A 178 -10.50 2.91 -4.41
C ALA A 178 -11.92 3.48 -4.43
N SER A 179 -12.90 2.69 -4.87
CA SER A 179 -14.33 3.04 -4.90
C SER A 179 -14.98 3.16 -3.52
N ALA A 180 -14.36 2.59 -2.48
CA ALA A 180 -14.90 2.58 -1.12
C ALA A 180 -15.12 3.98 -0.55
N ASN A 181 -14.20 4.90 -0.85
CA ASN A 181 -14.21 6.24 -0.28
C ASN A 181 -13.72 7.28 -1.30
N LYS A 182 -14.44 8.40 -1.38
CA LYS A 182 -13.88 9.58 -2.02
C LYS A 182 -12.85 10.20 -1.06
N ALA A 183 -11.58 10.11 -1.40
CA ALA A 183 -10.50 10.65 -0.59
C ALA A 183 -10.68 12.17 -0.38
N ARG A 184 -10.44 12.63 0.84
CA ARG A 184 -10.45 14.06 1.17
C ARG A 184 -9.31 14.80 0.48
N TYR A 185 -9.51 16.09 0.23
CA TYR A 185 -8.42 16.96 -0.15
C TYR A 185 -7.49 17.23 1.04
N MET A 186 -6.22 17.48 0.74
CA MET A 186 -5.26 17.99 1.71
C MET A 186 -5.78 19.30 2.30
N ARG A 187 -5.67 19.47 3.63
CA ARG A 187 -6.02 20.73 4.31
C ARG A 187 -4.89 21.74 4.08
N VAL A 188 -5.23 23.01 3.88
CA VAL A 188 -4.23 24.07 3.69
C VAL A 188 -3.22 24.10 4.84
N ALA A 189 -3.70 24.07 6.10
CA ALA A 189 -2.82 23.98 7.26
C ALA A 189 -1.95 22.70 7.26
N GLY A 190 -2.49 21.57 6.80
CA GLY A 190 -1.75 20.32 6.67
C GLY A 190 -0.64 20.40 5.63
N ILE A 191 -0.89 21.06 4.50
CA ILE A 191 0.13 21.29 3.45
C ILE A 191 1.26 22.16 4.02
N MET A 192 0.92 23.24 4.72
CA MET A 192 1.90 24.16 5.30
C MET A 192 2.82 23.49 6.32
N THR A 193 2.30 22.53 7.10
CA THR A 193 3.05 21.88 8.18
C THR A 193 3.61 20.50 7.80
N ALA A 194 3.27 19.97 6.62
CA ALA A 194 3.67 18.61 6.22
C ALA A 194 5.20 18.42 6.22
N PHE A 195 5.96 19.45 5.87
CA PHE A 195 7.43 19.39 5.80
C PHE A 195 8.10 19.65 7.16
N ASP A 196 7.39 20.21 8.13
CA ASP A 196 7.88 20.40 9.50
C ASP A 196 7.78 19.10 10.32
N ARG A 197 7.00 18.12 9.83
CA ARG A 197 6.79 16.83 10.49
C ARG A 197 7.90 15.85 10.11
N GLU A 198 8.34 15.07 11.08
CA GLU A 198 9.37 14.03 10.87
C GLU A 198 8.77 12.84 10.09
N VAL A 199 9.47 12.40 9.04
CA VAL A 199 9.30 11.09 8.43
C VAL A 199 10.40 10.19 8.96
N GLU A 200 10.01 9.12 9.66
CA GLU A 200 10.97 8.15 10.18
C GLU A 200 11.54 7.32 9.03
N ILE A 201 12.86 7.30 8.94
CA ILE A 201 13.57 6.47 7.96
C ILE A 201 13.94 5.14 8.62
N TRP A 202 13.42 4.05 8.08
CA TRP A 202 13.75 2.70 8.51
C TRP A 202 14.51 1.95 7.42
N ASN A 203 15.49 1.15 7.82
CA ASN A 203 16.27 0.28 6.95
C ASN A 203 16.01 -1.20 7.29
N ALA A 204 16.67 -2.11 6.58
CA ALA A 204 16.53 -3.54 6.79
C ALA A 204 16.97 -4.00 8.19
N ASP A 205 17.90 -3.30 8.84
CA ASP A 205 18.40 -3.67 10.16
C ASP A 205 17.41 -3.32 11.30
N LYS A 206 16.44 -2.43 11.01
CA LYS A 206 15.41 -2.00 11.98
C LYS A 206 14.18 -2.92 11.98
N ILE A 207 13.98 -3.71 10.95
CA ILE A 207 12.80 -4.57 10.80
C ILE A 207 13.08 -6.01 11.27
N ASN A 208 12.04 -6.66 11.81
CA ASN A 208 12.15 -8.04 12.30
C ASN A 208 11.85 -9.05 11.18
N VAL A 209 12.87 -9.31 10.35
CA VAL A 209 12.80 -10.27 9.24
C VAL A 209 14.18 -10.86 8.94
N ASP A 210 14.20 -12.10 8.44
CA ASP A 210 15.41 -12.74 7.93
C ASP A 210 15.89 -12.05 6.65
N GLU A 211 17.12 -11.54 6.62
CA GLU A 211 17.70 -10.87 5.46
C GLU A 211 17.68 -11.71 4.17
N ALA A 212 17.76 -13.02 4.28
CA ALA A 212 17.68 -13.93 3.14
C ALA A 212 16.33 -13.87 2.42
N LYS A 213 15.30 -13.36 3.09
CA LYS A 213 13.93 -13.20 2.56
C LYS A 213 13.67 -11.79 2.02
N LEU A 214 14.68 -10.93 1.90
CA LEU A 214 14.56 -9.55 1.43
C LEU A 214 15.00 -9.38 -0.01
N GLY A 215 14.42 -8.37 -0.66
CA GLY A 215 14.81 -7.90 -1.98
C GLY A 215 14.83 -8.99 -3.04
N LEU A 216 15.74 -8.87 -3.99
CA LEU A 216 15.87 -9.82 -5.08
C LEU A 216 16.26 -11.23 -4.60
N ASN A 217 17.00 -11.35 -3.51
CA ASN A 217 17.42 -12.65 -2.97
C ASN A 217 16.25 -13.42 -2.34
N GLY A 218 15.34 -12.70 -1.69
CA GLY A 218 14.11 -13.26 -1.10
C GLY A 218 12.97 -13.48 -2.11
N SER A 219 13.17 -13.09 -3.37
CA SER A 219 12.15 -13.15 -4.42
C SER A 219 12.20 -14.46 -5.18
N PRO A 220 11.19 -15.35 -5.10
CA PRO A 220 11.09 -16.55 -5.92
C PRO A 220 10.83 -16.24 -7.39
N THR A 221 10.32 -15.05 -7.72
CA THR A 221 10.07 -14.64 -9.10
C THR A 221 11.08 -13.58 -9.56
N ARG A 222 11.44 -13.63 -10.84
CA ARG A 222 12.35 -12.65 -11.46
C ARG A 222 11.84 -12.26 -12.84
N VAL A 223 11.81 -10.96 -13.14
CA VAL A 223 11.50 -10.47 -14.47
C VAL A 223 12.61 -10.90 -15.42
N LYS A 224 12.28 -11.77 -16.36
CA LYS A 224 13.23 -12.24 -17.39
C LYS A 224 13.32 -11.27 -18.56
N LYS A 225 12.19 -10.68 -18.98
CA LYS A 225 12.10 -9.75 -20.11
C LYS A 225 10.82 -8.92 -20.00
N SER A 226 10.95 -7.62 -20.22
CA SER A 226 9.80 -6.71 -20.39
C SER A 226 9.71 -6.28 -21.85
N PHE A 227 8.50 -6.18 -22.37
CA PHE A 227 8.24 -5.70 -23.73
C PHE A 227 6.85 -5.10 -23.83
N THR A 228 6.67 -4.15 -24.74
CA THR A 228 5.36 -3.61 -25.08
C THR A 228 4.63 -4.60 -26.00
N LYS A 229 3.34 -4.83 -25.74
CA LYS A 229 2.51 -5.59 -26.70
C LYS A 229 2.44 -4.82 -28.01
N GLY A 230 2.77 -5.47 -29.12
CA GLY A 230 2.48 -4.94 -30.45
C GLY A 230 0.96 -4.77 -30.65
N GLN A 231 0.58 -3.86 -31.55
CA GLN A 231 -0.83 -3.77 -31.96
C GLN A 231 -1.28 -5.12 -32.50
N LYS A 232 -2.45 -5.61 -32.05
CA LYS A 232 -3.07 -6.77 -32.68
C LYS A 232 -3.40 -6.42 -34.13
N ALA A 233 -3.11 -7.33 -35.07
CA ALA A 233 -3.57 -7.22 -36.42
C ALA A 233 -5.12 -7.11 -36.43
N ALA A 234 -5.65 -6.35 -37.37
CA ALA A 234 -7.10 -6.32 -37.59
C ALA A 234 -7.58 -7.74 -37.85
N GLY A 235 -8.60 -8.18 -37.10
CA GLY A 235 -9.24 -9.47 -37.35
C GLY A 235 -9.92 -9.48 -38.73
N GLU A 236 -10.17 -10.67 -39.27
CA GLU A 236 -11.01 -10.83 -40.45
C GLU A 236 -12.43 -10.34 -40.11
N GLN A 237 -12.93 -9.41 -40.90
CA GLN A 237 -14.34 -9.00 -40.86
C GLN A 237 -15.12 -9.93 -41.81
N TYR A 238 -16.06 -10.69 -41.26
CA TYR A 238 -17.01 -11.49 -42.02
C TYR A 238 -18.30 -10.72 -42.25
#